data_888cd67f851d100dfe62f8fcbcd61faa
#
_entry.id   888cd67f851d100dfe62f8fcbcd61faa
#
_cell.length_a   1.000
_cell.length_b   1.000
_cell.length_c   1.000
_cell.angle_alpha   90.00
_cell.angle_beta   90.00
_cell.angle_gamma   90.00
#
_symmetry.space_group_name_H-M   'P 1'
#
loop_
_entity.id
_entity.type
_entity.pdbx_description
1 polymer ?
#
loop_
_entity_poly.entity_id
_entity_poly.type
_entity_poly.pdbx_seq_one_letter_code
_entity_poly.pdbx_strand_id
1 'polypeptide(L)'
;MPLLNGLPIITLELKNEATGQTVVNAMHQYQTNRHPQNRMLRTCLVHFAMDNNRVMMTTQLAGDNTRFLPFNKETVNPQVEGDYPTCYMWKEVLQADSLLNLIQHFIKRITPKKGEPFYIFPRYHQLRCVRNIISDVREKGVGQTYLVQHSAGSGKTKSMSWLAFQLANLQNVDNTPVFDSVIMITDRIVLDRNIADEIKGALRNKWTLDK
;
A
#
# COMPACT_ATOMS: atom_id res chain seq x y z
N MET A 1 -14.17 11.09 -0.47
CA MET A 1 -14.16 9.63 -0.63
C MET A 1 -13.93 9.33 -2.10
N PRO A 2 -12.74 8.84 -2.49
CA PRO A 2 -12.47 8.39 -3.86
C PRO A 2 -13.37 7.24 -4.29
N LEU A 3 -13.88 7.33 -5.52
CA LEU A 3 -14.79 6.33 -6.11
C LEU A 3 -14.14 5.73 -7.36
N LEU A 4 -14.34 4.44 -7.56
CA LEU A 4 -14.01 3.74 -8.80
C LEU A 4 -15.32 3.16 -9.38
N ASN A 5 -15.74 3.62 -10.54
CA ASN A 5 -17.00 3.24 -11.17
C ASN A 5 -18.21 3.35 -10.21
N GLY A 6 -18.27 4.43 -9.43
CA GLY A 6 -19.32 4.67 -8.44
C GLY A 6 -19.19 3.92 -7.12
N LEU A 7 -18.21 3.02 -6.98
CA LEU A 7 -17.96 2.29 -5.73
C LEU A 7 -16.91 3.02 -4.86
N PRO A 8 -17.19 3.24 -3.57
CA PRO A 8 -16.21 3.82 -2.67
C PRO A 8 -15.05 2.84 -2.43
N ILE A 9 -13.84 3.30 -2.71
CA ILE A 9 -12.63 2.48 -2.56
C ILE A 9 -11.72 2.95 -1.42
N ILE A 10 -11.83 4.22 -1.03
CA ILE A 10 -11.03 4.82 0.05
C ILE A 10 -11.91 5.78 0.84
N THR A 11 -11.76 5.78 2.15
CA THR A 11 -12.30 6.83 3.02
C THR A 11 -11.19 7.68 3.61
N LEU A 12 -11.49 8.97 3.81
CA LEU A 12 -10.60 9.91 4.48
C LEU A 12 -11.38 10.62 5.58
N GLU A 13 -10.87 10.58 6.78
CA GLU A 13 -11.32 11.40 7.90
C GLU A 13 -10.27 12.48 8.13
N LEU A 14 -10.65 13.73 7.83
CA LEU A 14 -9.74 14.88 7.84
C LEU A 14 -9.98 15.72 9.08
N LYS A 15 -8.91 16.11 9.75
CA LYS A 15 -8.93 17.03 10.90
C LYS A 15 -7.98 18.19 10.65
N ASN A 16 -8.33 19.32 11.25
CA ASN A 16 -7.52 20.54 11.14
C ASN A 16 -7.08 20.98 12.54
N GLU A 17 -5.78 21.08 12.76
CA GLU A 17 -5.20 21.52 14.02
C GLU A 17 -5.61 22.93 14.42
N ALA A 18 -5.92 23.82 13.46
CA ALA A 18 -6.44 25.14 13.75
C ALA A 18 -7.80 25.13 14.50
N THR A 19 -8.54 24.00 14.40
CA THR A 19 -9.77 23.77 15.17
C THR A 19 -9.56 22.96 16.46
N GLY A 20 -8.31 22.72 16.85
CA GLY A 20 -7.94 21.90 18.01
C GLY A 20 -8.12 20.39 17.78
N GLN A 21 -8.34 19.95 16.54
CA GLN A 21 -8.52 18.55 16.20
C GLN A 21 -7.30 18.00 15.44
N THR A 22 -6.90 16.78 15.80
CA THR A 22 -5.71 16.12 15.25
C THR A 22 -6.06 14.76 14.64
N VAL A 23 -5.06 14.08 14.08
CA VAL A 23 -5.18 12.72 13.59
C VAL A 23 -5.75 11.74 14.64
N VAL A 24 -5.52 11.99 15.92
CA VAL A 24 -6.07 11.19 17.03
C VAL A 24 -7.60 11.27 17.04
N ASN A 25 -8.16 12.46 16.85
CA ASN A 25 -9.60 12.65 16.75
C ASN A 25 -10.17 11.95 15.49
N ALA A 26 -9.44 11.98 14.38
CA ALA A 26 -9.82 11.24 13.17
C ALA A 26 -9.85 9.73 13.40
N MET A 27 -8.83 9.18 14.07
CA MET A 27 -8.76 7.75 14.44
C MET A 27 -9.91 7.38 15.38
N HIS A 28 -10.14 8.16 16.42
CA HIS A 28 -11.23 7.95 17.37
C HIS A 28 -12.60 7.96 16.67
N GLN A 29 -12.81 8.82 15.68
CA GLN A 29 -14.05 8.86 14.92
C GLN A 29 -14.28 7.57 14.10
N TYR A 30 -13.22 6.96 13.56
CA TYR A 30 -13.32 5.63 12.94
C TYR A 30 -13.64 4.53 13.95
N GLN A 31 -13.11 4.63 15.16
CA GLN A 31 -13.33 3.63 16.20
C GLN A 31 -14.75 3.69 16.75
N THR A 32 -15.31 4.89 16.95
CA THR A 32 -16.60 5.07 17.65
C THR A 32 -17.78 5.31 16.71
N ASN A 33 -17.60 6.11 15.64
CA ASN A 33 -18.71 6.61 14.84
C ASN A 33 -18.82 5.91 13.46
N ARG A 34 -17.85 5.08 13.10
CA ARG A 34 -17.84 4.34 11.83
C ARG A 34 -18.03 2.85 12.07
N HIS A 35 -19.29 2.43 12.08
CA HIS A 35 -19.64 1.04 12.39
C HIS A 35 -18.97 0.06 11.41
N PRO A 36 -18.23 -0.95 11.90
CA PRO A 36 -17.50 -1.90 11.03
C PRO A 36 -18.38 -2.64 10.03
N GLN A 37 -19.66 -2.86 10.36
CA GLN A 37 -20.63 -3.52 9.48
C GLN A 37 -21.28 -2.58 8.45
N ASN A 38 -20.95 -1.30 8.43
CA ASN A 38 -21.47 -0.40 7.41
C ASN A 38 -21.05 -0.88 6.03
N ARG A 39 -22.05 -1.12 5.17
CA ARG A 39 -21.85 -1.74 3.85
C ARG A 39 -20.90 -0.94 2.96
N MET A 40 -20.97 0.39 2.98
CA MET A 40 -20.08 1.25 2.20
C MET A 40 -18.65 1.20 2.71
N LEU A 41 -18.44 1.16 4.03
CA LEU A 41 -17.10 1.11 4.61
C LEU A 41 -16.42 -0.24 4.36
N ARG A 42 -17.18 -1.31 4.36
CA ARG A 42 -16.66 -2.68 4.08
C ARG A 42 -16.17 -2.87 2.64
N THR A 43 -16.62 -2.06 1.69
CA THR A 43 -16.14 -2.10 0.31
C THR A 43 -14.83 -1.37 0.12
N CYS A 44 -14.47 -0.50 1.07
CA CYS A 44 -13.24 0.29 0.96
C CYS A 44 -11.99 -0.57 1.19
N LEU A 45 -10.97 -0.31 0.41
CA LEU A 45 -9.67 -0.99 0.46
C LEU A 45 -8.81 -0.48 1.61
N VAL A 46 -8.98 0.79 1.97
CA VAL A 46 -8.23 1.47 3.03
C VAL A 46 -9.01 2.67 3.58
N HIS A 47 -8.79 2.96 4.86
CA HIS A 47 -9.32 4.10 5.57
C HIS A 47 -8.15 4.94 6.08
N PHE A 48 -8.13 6.23 5.74
CA PHE A 48 -7.11 7.17 6.18
C PHE A 48 -7.69 8.13 7.21
N ALA A 49 -7.03 8.22 8.36
CA ALA A 49 -7.19 9.28 9.34
C ALA A 49 -6.03 10.25 9.18
N MET A 50 -6.30 11.54 8.98
CA MET A 50 -5.24 12.50 8.74
C MET A 50 -5.57 13.90 9.29
N ASP A 51 -4.51 14.62 9.61
CA ASP A 51 -4.50 16.05 9.87
C ASP A 51 -3.48 16.75 8.94
N ASN A 52 -3.13 17.98 9.25
CA ASN A 52 -2.18 18.76 8.45
C ASN A 52 -0.77 18.15 8.43
N ASN A 53 -0.39 17.39 9.46
CA ASN A 53 0.98 16.92 9.70
C ASN A 53 1.14 15.40 9.59
N ARG A 54 0.08 14.62 9.88
CA ARG A 54 0.17 13.16 10.03
C ARG A 54 -0.90 12.43 9.24
N VAL A 55 -0.54 11.23 8.78
CA VAL A 55 -1.46 10.29 8.13
C VAL A 55 -1.33 8.93 8.80
N MET A 56 -2.47 8.39 9.21
CA MET A 56 -2.61 7.04 9.73
C MET A 56 -3.57 6.26 8.83
N MET A 57 -3.36 4.96 8.67
CA MET A 57 -4.21 4.13 7.83
C MET A 57 -4.63 2.84 8.53
N THR A 58 -5.77 2.31 8.12
CA THR A 58 -6.21 0.95 8.42
C THR A 58 -6.92 0.34 7.23
N THR A 59 -6.83 -0.97 7.06
CA THR A 59 -7.60 -1.72 6.05
C THR A 59 -8.78 -2.47 6.64
N GLN A 60 -8.93 -2.43 7.98
CA GLN A 60 -9.99 -3.14 8.68
C GLN A 60 -10.49 -2.32 9.86
N LEU A 61 -11.75 -1.95 9.82
CA LEU A 61 -12.44 -1.34 10.95
C LEU A 61 -12.92 -2.44 11.91
N ALA A 62 -12.67 -2.27 13.20
CA ALA A 62 -13.02 -3.20 14.27
C ALA A 62 -13.52 -2.48 15.53
N GLY A 63 -14.23 -1.34 15.36
CA GLY A 63 -14.61 -0.49 16.48
C GLY A 63 -13.39 -0.02 17.27
N ASP A 64 -13.46 -0.06 18.59
CA ASP A 64 -12.36 0.36 19.48
C ASP A 64 -11.07 -0.43 19.26
N ASN A 65 -11.17 -1.66 18.73
CA ASN A 65 -10.01 -2.50 18.40
C ASN A 65 -9.37 -2.18 17.03
N THR A 66 -9.85 -1.15 16.33
CA THR A 66 -9.27 -0.73 15.05
C THR A 66 -7.81 -0.32 15.24
N ARG A 67 -6.91 -1.00 14.53
CA ARG A 67 -5.48 -0.72 14.56
C ARG A 67 -5.08 0.15 13.38
N PHE A 68 -4.45 1.28 13.68
CA PHE A 68 -3.92 2.18 12.67
C PHE A 68 -2.41 2.00 12.53
N LEU A 69 -1.93 2.11 11.31
CA LEU A 69 -0.51 2.10 10.96
C LEU A 69 -0.13 3.47 10.39
N PRO A 70 1.08 3.98 10.68
CA PRO A 70 1.54 5.23 10.08
C PRO A 70 1.71 5.09 8.56
N PHE A 71 1.29 6.13 7.84
CA PHE A 71 1.47 6.27 6.40
C PHE A 71 2.26 7.54 6.05
N ASN A 72 3.06 8.03 6.97
CA ASN A 72 3.91 9.20 6.79
C ASN A 72 5.09 8.91 5.86
N LYS A 73 5.61 9.97 5.22
CA LYS A 73 6.86 9.91 4.40
C LYS A 73 8.04 9.44 5.23
N GLU A 74 8.14 9.94 6.47
CA GLU A 74 9.17 9.62 7.46
C GLU A 74 8.51 9.40 8.82
N THR A 75 9.27 9.37 9.91
CA THR A 75 8.71 9.31 11.27
C THR A 75 7.75 10.49 11.50
N VAL A 76 8.11 11.66 11.01
CA VAL A 76 7.27 12.87 10.92
C VAL A 76 7.34 13.32 9.46
N ASN A 77 6.21 13.74 8.89
CA ASN A 77 6.22 14.27 7.53
C ASN A 77 7.07 15.55 7.46
N PRO A 78 7.97 15.70 6.47
CA PRO A 78 8.77 16.90 6.31
C PRO A 78 7.89 18.10 6.00
N GLN A 79 8.30 19.27 6.46
CA GLN A 79 7.63 20.54 6.11
C GLN A 79 7.72 20.79 4.62
N VAL A 80 6.66 21.36 4.05
CA VAL A 80 6.57 21.70 2.63
C VAL A 80 6.27 23.19 2.54
N GLU A 81 7.09 23.93 1.82
CA GLU A 81 6.88 25.36 1.63
C GLU A 81 5.58 25.64 0.88
N GLY A 82 4.74 26.47 1.45
CA GLY A 82 3.45 26.85 0.87
C GLY A 82 2.38 25.77 0.88
N ASP A 83 2.60 24.64 1.56
CA ASP A 83 1.63 23.55 1.63
C ASP A 83 1.73 22.76 2.95
N TYR A 84 0.79 21.83 3.16
CA TYR A 84 0.80 20.96 4.32
C TYR A 84 1.81 19.81 4.16
N PRO A 85 2.45 19.35 5.25
CA PRO A 85 3.31 18.15 5.25
C PRO A 85 2.63 16.91 4.67
N THR A 86 1.31 16.85 4.70
CA THR A 86 0.49 15.74 4.18
C THR A 86 0.05 15.93 2.72
N CYS A 87 0.51 16.97 2.02
CA CYS A 87 0.12 17.28 0.63
C CYS A 87 0.41 16.15 -0.37
N TYR A 88 1.38 15.28 -0.10
CA TYR A 88 1.66 14.10 -0.92
C TYR A 88 0.45 13.17 -1.06
N MET A 89 -0.49 13.20 -0.11
CA MET A 89 -1.70 12.38 -0.21
C MET A 89 -2.51 12.74 -1.45
N TRP A 90 -2.77 14.03 -1.70
CA TRP A 90 -3.55 14.45 -2.88
C TRP A 90 -2.68 14.77 -4.10
N LYS A 91 -1.40 15.09 -3.92
CA LYS A 91 -0.48 15.35 -5.04
C LYS A 91 0.12 14.08 -5.65
N GLU A 92 0.24 13.00 -4.86
CA GLU A 92 0.94 11.79 -5.30
C GLU A 92 0.05 10.53 -5.14
N VAL A 93 -0.41 10.23 -3.91
CA VAL A 93 -1.00 8.92 -3.57
C VAL A 93 -2.42 8.76 -4.13
N LEU A 94 -3.24 9.79 -4.02
CA LEU A 94 -4.65 9.76 -4.38
C LEU A 94 -4.92 10.23 -5.83
N GLN A 95 -3.90 10.45 -6.63
CA GLN A 95 -4.04 10.70 -8.06
C GLN A 95 -4.58 9.45 -8.77
N ALA A 96 -5.36 9.62 -9.83
CA ALA A 96 -6.04 8.51 -10.52
C ALA A 96 -5.08 7.40 -10.94
N ASP A 97 -3.99 7.72 -11.63
CA ASP A 97 -2.99 6.74 -12.09
C ASP A 97 -2.29 6.04 -10.93
N SER A 98 -2.03 6.79 -9.85
CA SER A 98 -1.44 6.24 -8.62
C SER A 98 -2.39 5.25 -7.94
N LEU A 99 -3.69 5.55 -7.89
CA LEU A 99 -4.71 4.66 -7.32
C LEU A 99 -4.88 3.40 -8.17
N LEU A 100 -4.91 3.53 -9.49
CA LEU A 100 -4.96 2.38 -10.40
C LEU A 100 -3.72 1.49 -10.24
N ASN A 101 -2.53 2.09 -10.15
CA ASN A 101 -1.29 1.36 -9.88
C ASN A 101 -1.32 0.64 -8.51
N LEU A 102 -1.84 1.29 -7.45
CA LEU A 102 -2.02 0.66 -6.14
C LEU A 102 -2.95 -0.56 -6.22
N ILE A 103 -4.09 -0.42 -6.86
CA ILE A 103 -5.08 -1.51 -7.01
C ILE A 103 -4.48 -2.66 -7.81
N GLN A 104 -3.81 -2.38 -8.91
CA GLN A 104 -3.28 -3.40 -9.80
C GLN A 104 -2.07 -4.14 -9.23
N HIS A 105 -1.18 -3.46 -8.51
CA HIS A 105 0.14 -3.99 -8.17
C HIS A 105 0.43 -4.18 -6.69
N PHE A 106 -0.32 -3.54 -5.79
CA PHE A 106 -0.02 -3.55 -4.37
C PHE A 106 -1.11 -4.12 -3.50
N ILE A 107 -2.38 -3.78 -3.79
CA ILE A 107 -3.48 -4.20 -2.94
C ILE A 107 -3.80 -5.67 -3.18
N LYS A 108 -3.87 -6.43 -2.09
CA LYS A 108 -4.19 -7.85 -2.13
C LYS A 108 -5.24 -8.18 -1.08
N ARG A 109 -6.27 -8.90 -1.48
CA ARG A 109 -7.24 -9.46 -0.56
C ARG A 109 -6.69 -10.76 0.02
N ILE A 110 -6.65 -10.85 1.34
CA ILE A 110 -6.26 -12.06 2.07
C ILE A 110 -7.51 -12.68 2.68
N THR A 111 -7.67 -13.96 2.45
CA THR A 111 -8.72 -14.76 3.11
C THR A 111 -8.01 -15.73 4.05
N PRO A 112 -7.95 -15.42 5.35
CA PRO A 112 -7.30 -16.29 6.32
C PRO A 112 -8.13 -17.58 6.52
N LYS A 113 -7.50 -18.64 7.04
CA LYS A 113 -8.20 -19.89 7.39
C LYS A 113 -9.25 -19.69 8.50
N LYS A 114 -9.04 -18.70 9.37
CA LYS A 114 -9.96 -18.27 10.43
C LYS A 114 -10.00 -16.75 10.46
N GLY A 115 -11.20 -16.18 10.60
CA GLY A 115 -11.43 -14.73 10.62
C GLY A 115 -11.97 -14.17 9.30
N GLU A 116 -12.27 -12.88 9.31
CA GLU A 116 -12.81 -12.18 8.14
C GLU A 116 -11.71 -11.85 7.12
N PRO A 117 -12.02 -11.84 5.82
CA PRO A 117 -11.10 -11.37 4.80
C PRO A 117 -10.70 -9.91 5.02
N PHE A 118 -9.45 -9.59 4.74
CA PHE A 118 -8.93 -8.23 4.84
C PHE A 118 -8.03 -7.89 3.66
N TYR A 119 -7.79 -6.60 3.46
CA TYR A 119 -6.89 -6.13 2.42
C TYR A 119 -5.51 -5.82 3.00
N ILE A 120 -4.46 -6.16 2.24
CA ILE A 120 -3.12 -5.64 2.47
C ILE A 120 -2.98 -4.38 1.64
N PHE A 121 -2.52 -3.31 2.27
CA PHE A 121 -2.19 -2.03 1.65
C PHE A 121 -0.75 -1.67 2.01
N PRO A 122 0.09 -1.17 1.10
CA PRO A 122 1.48 -0.85 1.40
C PRO A 122 1.58 0.33 2.37
N ARG A 123 2.56 0.33 3.26
CA ARG A 123 2.98 1.55 3.96
C ARG A 123 3.68 2.49 2.99
N TYR A 124 3.72 3.78 3.28
CA TYR A 124 4.30 4.76 2.36
C TYR A 124 5.75 4.43 1.95
N HIS A 125 6.61 4.07 2.91
CA HIS A 125 8.00 3.69 2.61
C HIS A 125 8.12 2.46 1.69
N GLN A 126 7.22 1.48 1.82
CA GLN A 126 7.19 0.31 0.95
C GLN A 126 6.74 0.70 -0.47
N LEU A 127 5.67 1.49 -0.56
CA LEU A 127 5.16 2.02 -1.83
C LEU A 127 6.22 2.81 -2.58
N ARG A 128 6.85 3.77 -1.90
CA ARG A 128 7.92 4.60 -2.45
C ARG A 128 9.11 3.78 -2.92
N CYS A 129 9.58 2.84 -2.09
CA CYS A 129 10.72 1.98 -2.42
C CYS A 129 10.47 1.19 -3.71
N VAL A 130 9.35 0.48 -3.79
CA VAL A 130 9.03 -0.34 -4.97
C VAL A 130 8.86 0.53 -6.22
N ARG A 131 8.13 1.64 -6.12
CA ARG A 131 7.91 2.56 -7.25
C ARG A 131 9.21 3.17 -7.76
N ASN A 132 10.09 3.60 -6.86
CA ASN A 132 11.38 4.19 -7.25
C ASN A 132 12.24 3.18 -8.02
N ILE A 133 12.33 1.93 -7.55
CA ILE A 133 13.12 0.90 -8.24
C ILE A 133 12.49 0.58 -9.61
N ILE A 134 11.17 0.39 -9.69
CA ILE A 134 10.50 0.11 -10.96
C ILE A 134 10.67 1.28 -11.96
N SER A 135 10.58 2.51 -11.49
CA SER A 135 10.80 3.70 -12.34
C SER A 135 12.24 3.76 -12.86
N ASP A 136 13.20 3.54 -11.99
CA ASP A 136 14.63 3.56 -12.35
C ASP A 136 15.00 2.44 -13.34
N VAL A 137 14.44 1.24 -13.13
CA VAL A 137 14.62 0.11 -14.05
C VAL A 137 14.00 0.39 -15.42
N ARG A 138 12.87 1.06 -15.48
CA ARG A 138 12.23 1.46 -16.76
C ARG A 138 13.09 2.47 -17.52
N GLU A 139 13.76 3.38 -16.81
CA GLU A 139 14.58 4.42 -17.40
C GLU A 139 15.97 3.91 -17.80
N LYS A 140 16.63 3.13 -16.92
CA LYS A 140 18.04 2.72 -17.05
C LYS A 140 18.23 1.30 -17.58
N GLY A 141 17.19 0.50 -17.62
CA GLY A 141 17.26 -0.91 -18.00
C GLY A 141 17.87 -1.82 -16.92
N VAL A 142 18.32 -2.99 -17.35
CA VAL A 142 18.94 -4.03 -16.50
C VAL A 142 20.35 -3.65 -16.04
N GLY A 143 20.88 -4.38 -15.04
CA GLY A 143 22.28 -4.21 -14.56
C GLY A 143 22.43 -3.18 -13.42
N GLN A 144 21.37 -2.62 -12.92
CA GLN A 144 21.42 -1.68 -11.78
C GLN A 144 21.52 -2.42 -10.45
N THR A 145 22.20 -1.81 -9.48
CA THR A 145 22.31 -2.33 -8.11
C THR A 145 21.62 -1.37 -7.13
N TYR A 146 20.75 -1.91 -6.25
CA TYR A 146 20.01 -1.14 -5.27
C TYR A 146 20.26 -1.66 -3.86
N LEU A 147 20.51 -0.75 -2.92
CA LEU A 147 20.49 -1.05 -1.49
C LEU A 147 19.23 -0.49 -0.85
N VAL A 148 18.40 -1.36 -0.29
CA VAL A 148 17.19 -0.98 0.43
C VAL A 148 17.38 -1.22 1.92
N GLN A 149 17.53 -0.15 2.68
CA GLN A 149 17.69 -0.19 4.12
C GLN A 149 16.38 0.17 4.83
N HIS A 150 15.74 -0.82 5.42
CA HIS A 150 14.54 -0.65 6.24
C HIS A 150 14.75 -1.29 7.62
N SER A 151 14.13 -0.69 8.66
CA SER A 151 14.19 -1.20 10.04
C SER A 151 13.62 -2.61 10.17
N ALA A 152 13.94 -3.30 11.25
CA ALA A 152 13.29 -4.57 11.59
C ALA A 152 11.77 -4.37 11.74
N GLY A 153 10.98 -5.35 11.30
CA GLY A 153 9.51 -5.27 11.37
C GLY A 153 8.84 -4.28 10.39
N SER A 154 9.59 -3.63 9.49
CA SER A 154 9.03 -2.69 8.49
C SER A 154 8.25 -3.38 7.36
N GLY A 155 8.25 -4.71 7.29
CA GLY A 155 7.59 -5.48 6.23
C GLY A 155 8.43 -5.61 4.96
N LYS A 156 9.75 -5.71 5.06
CA LYS A 156 10.68 -5.92 3.93
C LYS A 156 10.28 -7.04 3.00
N THR A 157 9.84 -8.18 3.56
CA THR A 157 9.36 -9.32 2.78
C THR A 157 8.25 -8.96 1.80
N LYS A 158 7.30 -8.11 2.23
CA LYS A 158 6.23 -7.64 1.34
C LYS A 158 6.75 -6.72 0.24
N SER A 159 7.66 -5.81 0.58
CA SER A 159 8.31 -4.97 -0.44
C SER A 159 9.04 -5.81 -1.49
N MET A 160 9.77 -6.85 -1.07
CA MET A 160 10.43 -7.80 -1.97
C MET A 160 9.42 -8.55 -2.84
N SER A 161 8.31 -9.04 -2.28
CA SER A 161 7.27 -9.75 -3.03
C SER A 161 6.61 -8.84 -4.07
N TRP A 162 6.25 -7.60 -3.72
CA TRP A 162 5.70 -6.62 -4.66
C TRP A 162 6.69 -6.26 -5.77
N LEU A 163 7.96 -6.07 -5.41
CA LEU A 163 9.01 -5.76 -6.38
C LEU A 163 9.22 -6.91 -7.35
N ALA A 164 9.42 -8.13 -6.84
CA ALA A 164 9.62 -9.31 -7.66
C ALA A 164 8.45 -9.55 -8.63
N PHE A 165 7.21 -9.41 -8.15
CA PHE A 165 6.03 -9.54 -8.98
C PHE A 165 5.98 -8.49 -10.11
N GLN A 166 6.30 -7.23 -9.79
CA GLN A 166 6.28 -6.15 -10.78
C GLN A 166 7.43 -6.30 -11.79
N LEU A 167 8.64 -6.68 -11.35
CA LEU A 167 9.77 -6.94 -12.24
C LEU A 167 9.49 -8.11 -13.18
N ALA A 168 8.93 -9.22 -12.69
CA ALA A 168 8.58 -10.39 -13.51
C ALA A 168 7.51 -10.09 -14.57
N ASN A 169 6.75 -9.00 -14.43
CA ASN A 169 5.73 -8.58 -15.39
C ASN A 169 6.11 -7.28 -16.12
N LEU A 170 7.31 -6.78 -15.91
CA LEU A 170 7.77 -5.55 -16.53
C LEU A 170 8.06 -5.78 -18.01
N GLN A 171 7.46 -4.97 -18.87
CA GLN A 171 7.63 -5.01 -20.31
C GLN A 171 8.24 -3.72 -20.84
N ASN A 172 9.01 -3.85 -21.90
CA ASN A 172 9.50 -2.77 -22.73
C ASN A 172 8.36 -2.16 -23.57
N VAL A 173 8.67 -1.09 -24.30
CA VAL A 173 7.72 -0.40 -25.20
C VAL A 173 7.18 -1.31 -26.30
N ASP A 174 7.97 -2.27 -26.74
CA ASP A 174 7.64 -3.29 -27.74
C ASP A 174 6.91 -4.53 -27.17
N ASN A 175 6.47 -4.47 -25.91
CA ASN A 175 5.83 -5.57 -25.17
C ASN A 175 6.74 -6.81 -24.94
N THR A 176 8.05 -6.68 -25.10
CA THR A 176 8.97 -7.74 -24.70
C THR A 176 9.27 -7.68 -23.22
N PRO A 177 9.46 -8.82 -22.51
CA PRO A 177 9.87 -8.81 -21.12
C PRO A 177 11.21 -8.10 -20.91
N VAL A 178 11.32 -7.29 -19.86
CA VAL A 178 12.59 -6.65 -19.44
C VAL A 178 13.51 -7.69 -18.79
N PHE A 179 12.94 -8.65 -18.07
CA PHE A 179 13.64 -9.72 -17.39
C PHE A 179 13.08 -11.08 -17.77
N ASP A 180 13.95 -12.02 -18.09
CA ASP A 180 13.57 -13.42 -18.38
C ASP A 180 13.22 -14.17 -17.09
N SER A 181 13.87 -13.81 -15.99
CA SER A 181 13.66 -14.44 -14.68
C SER A 181 13.95 -13.49 -13.53
N VAL A 182 13.29 -13.72 -12.39
CA VAL A 182 13.56 -13.02 -11.13
C VAL A 182 13.93 -14.05 -10.08
N ILE A 183 15.15 -13.96 -9.56
CA ILE A 183 15.68 -14.87 -8.54
C ILE A 183 15.65 -14.15 -7.18
N MET A 184 15.00 -14.75 -6.19
CA MET A 184 14.98 -14.27 -4.82
C MET A 184 15.84 -15.17 -3.95
N ILE A 185 16.82 -14.57 -3.26
CA ILE A 185 17.73 -15.29 -2.36
C ILE A 185 17.45 -14.82 -0.94
N THR A 186 17.23 -15.73 -0.02
CA THR A 186 17.05 -15.44 1.41
C THR A 186 17.97 -16.32 2.25
N ASP A 187 18.35 -15.83 3.42
CA ASP A 187 19.20 -16.56 4.39
C ASP A 187 18.39 -17.39 5.40
N ARG A 188 17.05 -17.33 5.35
CA ARG A 188 16.17 -17.93 6.35
C ARG A 188 15.06 -18.76 5.71
N ILE A 189 14.99 -20.03 6.05
CA ILE A 189 13.98 -21.00 5.57
C ILE A 189 12.52 -20.52 5.85
N VAL A 190 12.30 -19.84 6.98
CA VAL A 190 10.95 -19.31 7.32
C VAL A 190 10.55 -18.17 6.38
N LEU A 191 11.50 -17.33 5.95
CA LEU A 191 11.26 -16.27 4.98
C LEU A 191 10.97 -16.84 3.59
N ASP A 192 11.67 -17.89 3.18
CA ASP A 192 11.46 -18.58 1.91
C ASP A 192 10.03 -19.07 1.78
N ARG A 193 9.48 -19.72 2.80
CA ARG A 193 8.09 -20.21 2.78
C ARG A 193 7.09 -19.08 2.68
N ASN A 194 7.25 -18.03 3.46
CA ASN A 194 6.35 -16.87 3.45
C ASN A 194 6.36 -16.14 2.10
N ILE A 195 7.55 -15.96 1.50
CA ILE A 195 7.73 -15.34 0.19
C ILE A 195 7.15 -16.23 -0.91
N ALA A 196 7.46 -17.54 -0.89
CA ALA A 196 6.96 -18.49 -1.86
C ALA A 196 5.42 -18.57 -1.84
N ASP A 197 4.80 -18.56 -0.67
CA ASP A 197 3.35 -18.58 -0.53
C ASP A 197 2.71 -17.25 -1.01
N GLU A 198 3.33 -16.12 -0.76
CA GLU A 198 2.89 -14.81 -1.27
C GLU A 198 2.98 -14.72 -2.80
N ILE A 199 4.09 -15.18 -3.38
CA ILE A 199 4.30 -15.19 -4.84
C ILE A 199 3.38 -16.20 -5.52
N LYS A 200 3.26 -17.43 -5.01
CA LYS A 200 2.31 -18.42 -5.52
C LYS A 200 0.88 -17.91 -5.49
N GLY A 201 0.49 -17.23 -4.42
CA GLY A 201 -0.83 -16.59 -4.31
C GLY A 201 -1.04 -15.48 -5.34
N ALA A 202 0.00 -14.72 -5.67
CA ALA A 202 -0.06 -13.66 -6.69
C ALA A 202 -0.12 -14.23 -8.12
N LEU A 203 0.64 -15.30 -8.38
CA LEU A 203 0.66 -15.99 -9.69
C LEU A 203 -0.64 -16.78 -9.94
N ARG A 204 -1.22 -17.44 -8.94
CA ARG A 204 -2.49 -18.17 -9.08
C ARG A 204 -3.62 -17.31 -9.62
N ASN A 205 -3.69 -16.06 -9.22
CA ASN A 205 -4.73 -15.14 -9.68
C ASN A 205 -4.58 -14.72 -11.16
N LYS A 206 -3.40 -14.94 -11.76
CA LYS A 206 -3.14 -14.62 -13.18
C LYS A 206 -3.39 -15.83 -14.11
N TRP A 207 -3.28 -17.05 -13.59
CA TRP A 207 -3.48 -18.29 -14.39
C TRP A 207 -4.93 -18.77 -14.44
N THR A 208 -5.83 -18.15 -13.71
CA THR A 208 -7.28 -18.47 -13.72
C THR A 208 -8.07 -17.67 -14.75
N LEU A 209 -7.43 -16.77 -15.50
CA LEU A 209 -8.08 -15.99 -16.55
C LEU A 209 -7.90 -16.59 -17.97
N ASP A 210 -7.11 -17.64 -18.12
CA ASP A 210 -6.88 -18.32 -19.41
C ASP A 210 -7.42 -19.77 -19.37
N LYS A 211 -8.73 -19.93 -19.04
CA LYS A 211 -9.48 -21.15 -19.33
C LYS A 211 -10.87 -20.80 -19.82
#